data_675813641f9cec0b068ffb03bcd466a1
#
_entry.id   675813641f9cec0b068ffb03bcd466a1
#
_cell.length_a   1.000
_cell.length_b   1.000
_cell.length_c   1.000
_cell.angle_alpha   90.00
_cell.angle_beta   90.00
_cell.angle_gamma   90.00
#
_symmetry.space_group_name_H-M   'P 1'
#
loop_
_entity.id
_entity.type
_entity.pdbx_description
1 polymer ?
#
loop_
_entity_poly.entity_id
_entity_poly.type
_entity_poly.pdbx_seq_one_letter_code
_entity_poly.pdbx_strand_id
1 'polypeptide(L)'
;QNMRSKTKVEEHENFQGTIEELGNWSFDGSSTKQASGGASDCLLKPVAIYPDPTRRNGYLVMTEVLNADGTPHVSNGRATIEDEDNDFWFGFEQEYFIMDTKTQLPLGFPIGGYPAPQGMYYCSVGGKNTHGRLLVEEHADLCIDAGLNFEGINQEVASGQWEYQLFAKGAKQAGDEIWISR
;
A
#
# COMPACT_ATOMS: atom_id res chain seq x y z
N GLN A 1 -9.00 6.74 -6.97
CA GLN A 1 -7.89 7.48 -6.36
C GLN A 1 -6.63 6.65 -6.51
N ASN A 2 -5.52 7.29 -6.82
CA ASN A 2 -4.21 6.63 -6.93
C ASN A 2 -3.33 7.10 -5.77
N MET A 3 -2.67 6.16 -5.12
CA MET A 3 -1.59 6.45 -4.19
C MET A 3 -0.47 7.18 -4.92
N ARG A 4 0.14 8.15 -4.27
CA ARG A 4 1.31 8.90 -4.73
C ARG A 4 2.31 8.98 -3.60
N SER A 5 3.58 9.10 -3.93
CA SER A 5 4.63 9.23 -2.93
C SER A 5 5.59 10.35 -3.26
N LYS A 6 6.18 10.92 -2.22
CA LYS A 6 7.32 11.85 -2.26
C LYS A 6 8.30 11.38 -1.19
N THR A 7 9.58 11.48 -1.48
CA THR A 7 10.63 11.21 -0.48
C THR A 7 11.14 12.53 0.07
N LYS A 8 11.22 12.63 1.38
CA LYS A 8 11.84 13.73 2.13
C LYS A 8 13.06 13.20 2.86
N VAL A 9 14.12 13.99 2.90
CA VAL A 9 15.32 13.70 3.70
C VAL A 9 15.41 14.75 4.79
N GLU A 10 15.46 14.32 6.03
CA GLU A 10 15.57 15.18 7.20
C GLU A 10 16.72 14.74 8.10
N GLU A 11 17.33 15.68 8.77
CA GLU A 11 18.28 15.41 9.85
C GLU A 11 17.54 15.48 11.18
N HIS A 12 17.56 14.38 11.91
CA HIS A 12 17.03 14.31 13.27
C HIS A 12 18.09 13.78 14.22
N GLU A 13 18.34 14.50 15.28
CA GLU A 13 19.09 13.99 16.40
C GLU A 13 18.17 13.09 17.24
N ASN A 14 18.51 11.78 17.33
CA ASN A 14 17.77 10.81 18.16
C ASN A 14 16.31 10.59 17.78
N PHE A 15 15.99 10.54 16.47
CA PHE A 15 14.65 10.22 15.99
C PHE A 15 14.14 8.88 16.55
N GLN A 16 12.97 8.89 17.18
CA GLN A 16 12.37 7.72 17.82
C GLN A 16 11.40 6.98 16.88
N GLY A 17 11.14 7.52 15.70
CA GLY A 17 10.22 6.91 14.73
C GLY A 17 8.75 7.15 15.06
N THR A 18 8.42 8.27 15.67
CA THR A 18 7.05 8.61 16.02
C THR A 18 6.47 9.69 15.11
N ILE A 19 5.13 9.72 14.99
CA ILE A 19 4.42 10.68 14.14
C ILE A 19 4.60 12.11 14.68
N GLU A 20 4.65 12.25 16.00
CA GLU A 20 4.76 13.53 16.71
C GLU A 20 6.06 14.27 16.39
N GLU A 21 7.10 13.54 15.97
CA GLU A 21 8.37 14.12 15.55
C GLU A 21 8.34 14.64 14.12
N LEU A 22 7.29 14.33 13.34
CA LEU A 22 7.17 14.69 11.95
C LEU A 22 6.30 15.93 11.76
N GLY A 23 6.85 16.95 11.12
CA GLY A 23 6.08 18.12 10.69
C GLY A 23 5.23 17.83 9.43
N ASN A 24 4.22 18.66 9.19
CA ASN A 24 3.52 18.65 7.92
C ASN A 24 4.48 18.94 6.77
N TRP A 25 4.19 18.34 5.63
CA TRP A 25 4.84 18.68 4.38
C TRP A 25 3.81 19.23 3.40
N SER A 26 4.21 19.55 2.16
CA SER A 26 3.30 20.06 1.14
C SER A 26 3.59 19.47 -0.24
N PHE A 27 2.63 19.64 -1.11
CA PHE A 27 2.76 19.34 -2.54
C PHE A 27 1.90 20.30 -3.36
N ASP A 28 2.23 20.43 -4.65
CA ASP A 28 1.42 21.19 -5.60
C ASP A 28 0.15 20.41 -5.97
N GLY A 29 -0.96 20.82 -5.40
CA GLY A 29 -2.28 20.23 -5.63
C GLY A 29 -2.78 20.42 -7.07
N SER A 30 -2.23 21.35 -7.85
CA SER A 30 -2.59 21.51 -9.25
C SER A 30 -2.12 20.33 -10.09
N SER A 31 -0.98 19.75 -9.75
CA SER A 31 -0.41 18.57 -10.40
C SER A 31 -1.25 17.30 -10.20
N THR A 32 -2.12 17.31 -9.21
CA THR A 32 -3.00 16.17 -8.85
C THR A 32 -4.49 16.47 -9.08
N LYS A 33 -4.82 17.65 -9.58
CA LYS A 33 -6.19 18.17 -9.73
C LYS A 33 -6.94 18.32 -8.40
N GLN A 34 -6.21 18.54 -7.31
CA GLN A 34 -6.75 18.76 -5.97
C GLN A 34 -6.85 20.24 -5.59
N ALA A 35 -6.13 21.11 -6.30
CA ALA A 35 -6.24 22.57 -6.17
C ALA A 35 -6.18 23.24 -7.53
N SER A 36 -6.61 24.50 -7.61
CA SER A 36 -6.59 25.31 -8.83
C SER A 36 -6.08 26.71 -8.53
N GLY A 37 -5.51 27.38 -9.57
CA GLY A 37 -5.06 28.77 -9.47
C GLY A 37 -3.66 28.93 -8.92
N GLY A 38 -3.34 30.14 -8.50
CA GLY A 38 -2.00 30.53 -8.06
C GLY A 38 -1.62 30.15 -6.61
N ALA A 39 -2.60 29.63 -5.82
CA ALA A 39 -2.40 29.11 -4.46
C ALA A 39 -2.80 27.64 -4.46
N SER A 40 -1.93 26.80 -5.01
CA SER A 40 -2.22 25.38 -5.27
C SER A 40 -1.62 24.42 -4.26
N ASP A 41 -0.97 24.92 -3.20
CA ASP A 41 -0.37 24.08 -2.18
C ASP A 41 -1.43 23.36 -1.36
N CYS A 42 -1.27 22.03 -1.27
CA CYS A 42 -1.97 21.18 -0.30
C CYS A 42 -0.96 20.69 0.75
N LEU A 43 -1.45 20.46 1.96
CA LEU A 43 -0.63 19.95 3.06
C LEU A 43 -0.71 18.42 3.13
N LEU A 44 0.39 17.83 3.54
CA LEU A 44 0.51 16.42 3.90
C LEU A 44 0.70 16.32 5.42
N LYS A 45 -0.30 15.84 6.12
CA LYS A 45 -0.25 15.60 7.56
C LYS A 45 0.10 14.15 7.82
N PRO A 46 1.22 13.83 8.48
CA PRO A 46 1.54 12.46 8.89
C PRO A 46 0.46 11.87 9.79
N VAL A 47 0.08 10.61 9.56
CA VAL A 47 -0.97 9.92 10.33
C VAL A 47 -0.62 8.49 10.73
N ALA A 48 0.33 7.85 10.04
CA ALA A 48 0.91 6.59 10.43
C ALA A 48 2.35 6.51 9.92
N ILE A 49 3.20 5.76 10.62
CA ILE A 49 4.62 5.61 10.30
C ILE A 49 5.01 4.13 10.45
N TYR A 50 5.78 3.64 9.48
CA TYR A 50 6.28 2.27 9.45
C TYR A 50 7.75 2.27 9.06
N PRO A 51 8.59 1.37 9.60
CA PRO A 51 9.95 1.19 9.08
C PRO A 51 9.92 0.88 7.58
N ASP A 52 10.82 1.49 6.81
CA ASP A 52 11.04 1.10 5.41
C ASP A 52 12.05 -0.05 5.37
N PRO A 53 11.61 -1.29 5.08
CA PRO A 53 12.50 -2.46 5.10
C PRO A 53 13.56 -2.43 4.00
N THR A 54 13.39 -1.57 3.00
CA THR A 54 14.32 -1.44 1.87
C THR A 54 15.39 -0.38 2.10
N ARG A 55 15.27 0.44 3.15
CA ARG A 55 16.14 1.60 3.35
C ARG A 55 16.56 1.77 4.81
N ARG A 56 17.85 1.73 5.06
CA ARG A 56 18.39 2.03 6.38
C ARG A 56 17.98 3.44 6.84
N ASN A 57 17.45 3.55 8.05
CA ASN A 57 16.90 4.79 8.63
C ASN A 57 15.79 5.41 7.74
N GLY A 58 15.11 4.59 6.96
CA GLY A 58 13.96 4.98 6.16
C GLY A 58 12.65 4.67 6.86
N TYR A 59 11.64 5.45 6.53
CA TYR A 59 10.28 5.25 7.03
C TYR A 59 9.27 5.46 5.90
N LEU A 60 8.24 4.65 5.89
CA LEU A 60 7.05 4.83 5.08
C LEU A 60 6.04 5.60 5.93
N VAL A 61 5.67 6.79 5.48
CA VAL A 61 4.78 7.68 6.24
C VAL A 61 3.48 7.86 5.48
N MET A 62 2.40 7.34 6.05
CA MET A 62 1.05 7.61 5.55
C MET A 62 0.66 9.03 5.89
N THR A 63 0.06 9.74 4.93
CA THR A 63 -0.34 11.13 5.13
C THR A 63 -1.79 11.37 4.71
N GLU A 64 -2.46 12.25 5.42
CA GLU A 64 -3.72 12.86 5.02
C GLU A 64 -3.48 14.14 4.22
N VAL A 65 -4.35 14.39 3.23
CA VAL A 65 -4.32 15.64 2.46
C VAL A 65 -5.22 16.67 3.14
N LEU A 66 -4.63 17.84 3.41
CA LEU A 66 -5.36 19.00 3.93
C LEU A 66 -5.29 20.16 2.93
N ASN A 67 -6.27 21.04 2.99
CA ASN A 67 -6.22 22.35 2.36
C ASN A 67 -5.11 23.22 2.98
N ALA A 68 -4.74 24.32 2.33
CA ALA A 68 -3.72 25.23 2.84
C ALA A 68 -4.07 25.85 4.21
N ASP A 69 -5.36 25.94 4.54
CA ASP A 69 -5.87 26.42 5.83
C ASP A 69 -5.88 25.35 6.93
N GLY A 70 -5.44 24.13 6.63
CA GLY A 70 -5.39 23.00 7.56
C GLY A 70 -6.68 22.20 7.68
N THR A 71 -7.74 22.56 6.97
CA THR A 71 -8.97 21.76 6.93
C THR A 71 -8.80 20.52 6.04
N PRO A 72 -9.51 19.40 6.33
CA PRO A 72 -9.42 18.23 5.48
C PRO A 72 -9.81 18.56 4.04
N HIS A 73 -8.99 18.14 3.08
CA HIS A 73 -9.32 18.28 1.66
C HIS A 73 -10.49 17.36 1.29
N VAL A 74 -11.33 17.77 0.35
CA VAL A 74 -12.51 17.00 -0.09
C VAL A 74 -12.20 15.57 -0.54
N SER A 75 -10.97 15.29 -0.99
CA SER A 75 -10.51 13.94 -1.35
C SER A 75 -10.00 13.12 -0.17
N ASN A 76 -9.94 13.68 1.04
CA ASN A 76 -9.44 13.00 2.23
C ASN A 76 -10.55 12.15 2.88
N GLY A 77 -10.75 10.94 2.34
CA GLY A 77 -11.73 10.00 2.89
C GLY A 77 -11.38 9.49 4.28
N ARG A 78 -10.08 9.43 4.64
CA ARG A 78 -9.65 8.96 5.96
C ARG A 78 -10.14 9.87 7.08
N ALA A 79 -10.20 11.18 6.86
CA ALA A 79 -10.70 12.13 7.84
C ALA A 79 -12.20 11.97 8.18
N THR A 80 -12.95 11.23 7.37
CA THR A 80 -14.37 10.93 7.63
C THR A 80 -14.59 9.69 8.47
N ILE A 81 -13.53 8.92 8.76
CA ILE A 81 -13.61 7.73 9.60
C ILE A 81 -13.56 8.17 11.07
N GLU A 82 -14.59 7.83 11.83
CA GLU A 82 -14.67 8.11 13.26
C GLU A 82 -13.90 7.07 14.08
N ASP A 83 -13.44 7.44 15.28
CA ASP A 83 -12.68 6.54 16.15
C ASP A 83 -13.55 5.45 16.80
N GLU A 84 -14.87 5.53 16.65
CA GLU A 84 -15.83 4.56 17.16
C GLU A 84 -15.64 3.14 16.57
N ASP A 85 -14.95 3.03 15.42
CA ASP A 85 -14.65 1.76 14.77
C ASP A 85 -13.45 0.99 15.37
N ASN A 86 -12.81 1.50 16.40
CA ASN A 86 -11.61 0.92 17.00
C ASN A 86 -11.82 -0.47 17.62
N ASP A 87 -13.03 -0.87 17.91
CA ASP A 87 -13.35 -2.18 18.47
C ASP A 87 -13.64 -3.25 17.40
N PHE A 88 -13.79 -2.85 16.17
CA PHE A 88 -14.00 -3.77 15.05
C PHE A 88 -12.68 -4.25 14.45
N TRP A 89 -12.69 -5.49 13.96
CA TRP A 89 -11.62 -6.06 13.20
C TRP A 89 -11.96 -6.00 11.71
N PHE A 90 -10.97 -5.57 10.91
CA PHE A 90 -11.11 -5.47 9.46
C PHE A 90 -10.06 -6.36 8.81
N GLY A 91 -10.51 -7.29 7.95
CA GLY A 91 -9.67 -8.15 7.15
C GLY A 91 -9.73 -7.73 5.69
N PHE A 92 -8.58 -7.77 5.03
CA PHE A 92 -8.47 -7.57 3.59
C PHE A 92 -7.83 -8.79 2.96
N GLU A 93 -8.40 -9.24 1.87
CA GLU A 93 -7.84 -10.20 0.95
C GLU A 93 -7.51 -9.45 -0.33
N GLN A 94 -6.23 -9.06 -0.47
CA GLN A 94 -5.79 -8.32 -1.64
C GLN A 94 -5.37 -9.25 -2.73
N GLU A 95 -6.22 -9.41 -3.73
CA GLU A 95 -5.91 -10.15 -4.94
C GLU A 95 -5.24 -9.26 -5.99
N TYR A 96 -4.32 -9.82 -6.76
CA TYR A 96 -3.60 -9.12 -7.83
C TYR A 96 -3.02 -10.10 -8.85
N PHE A 97 -2.75 -9.60 -10.05
CA PHE A 97 -2.00 -10.33 -11.06
C PHE A 97 -0.58 -9.79 -11.17
N ILE A 98 0.38 -10.69 -11.20
CA ILE A 98 1.75 -10.35 -11.58
C ILE A 98 1.81 -10.32 -13.10
N MET A 99 2.19 -9.17 -13.66
CA MET A 99 2.24 -8.94 -15.09
C MET A 99 3.64 -9.13 -15.65
N ASP A 100 3.76 -9.82 -16.76
CA ASP A 100 4.99 -9.82 -17.54
C ASP A 100 5.08 -8.49 -18.31
N THR A 101 6.15 -7.75 -18.07
CA THR A 101 6.35 -6.41 -18.65
C THR A 101 6.58 -6.41 -20.16
N LYS A 102 7.01 -7.52 -20.73
CA LYS A 102 7.28 -7.66 -22.16
C LYS A 102 6.00 -8.00 -22.93
N THR A 103 5.22 -8.93 -22.40
CA THR A 103 4.00 -9.41 -23.07
C THR A 103 2.76 -8.62 -22.67
N GLN A 104 2.81 -7.89 -21.55
CA GLN A 104 1.66 -7.21 -20.93
C GLN A 104 0.51 -8.19 -20.57
N LEU A 105 0.85 -9.45 -20.33
CA LEU A 105 -0.05 -10.51 -19.90
C LEU A 105 0.30 -10.95 -18.47
N PRO A 106 -0.66 -11.50 -17.71
CA PRO A 106 -0.33 -12.15 -16.45
C PRO A 106 0.72 -13.26 -16.62
N LEU A 107 1.59 -13.46 -15.64
CA LEU A 107 2.61 -14.49 -15.69
C LEU A 107 1.98 -15.88 -15.92
N GLY A 108 2.58 -16.63 -16.82
CA GLY A 108 2.11 -17.95 -17.19
C GLY A 108 0.96 -17.98 -18.21
N PHE A 109 0.47 -16.82 -18.66
CA PHE A 109 -0.46 -16.78 -19.78
C PHE A 109 0.29 -17.03 -21.10
N PRO A 110 -0.26 -17.86 -22.00
CA PRO A 110 0.34 -18.11 -23.30
C PRO A 110 0.18 -16.90 -24.22
N ILE A 111 1.23 -16.62 -25.00
CA ILE A 111 1.17 -15.59 -26.04
C ILE A 111 0.26 -16.08 -27.18
N GLY A 112 -0.77 -15.31 -27.50
CA GLY A 112 -1.69 -15.64 -28.59
C GLY A 112 -2.64 -16.81 -28.32
N GLY A 113 -2.82 -17.16 -27.05
CA GLY A 113 -3.73 -18.23 -26.62
C GLY A 113 -4.49 -17.88 -25.35
N TYR A 114 -5.19 -18.85 -24.81
CA TYR A 114 -5.92 -18.76 -23.55
C TYR A 114 -5.14 -19.46 -22.43
N PRO A 115 -5.22 -18.98 -21.18
CA PRO A 115 -4.66 -19.69 -20.03
C PRO A 115 -5.38 -21.04 -19.84
N ALA A 116 -4.78 -21.94 -19.07
CA ALA A 116 -5.45 -23.15 -18.62
C ALA A 116 -6.69 -22.81 -17.77
N PRO A 117 -7.66 -23.72 -17.63
CA PRO A 117 -8.80 -23.52 -16.77
C PRO A 117 -8.40 -23.14 -15.35
N GLN A 118 -9.22 -22.33 -14.69
CA GLN A 118 -9.01 -21.94 -13.30
C GLN A 118 -9.03 -23.13 -12.34
N GLY A 119 -8.42 -22.97 -11.19
CA GLY A 119 -8.45 -23.93 -10.08
C GLY A 119 -7.17 -24.75 -9.95
N MET A 120 -6.47 -25.08 -11.04
CA MET A 120 -5.22 -25.84 -10.96
C MET A 120 -4.04 -25.04 -10.38
N TYR A 121 -4.19 -23.75 -10.26
CA TYR A 121 -3.18 -22.84 -9.70
C TYR A 121 -3.40 -22.55 -8.22
N TYR A 122 -4.62 -22.72 -7.72
CA TYR A 122 -5.01 -22.39 -6.35
C TYR A 122 -4.16 -23.16 -5.34
N CYS A 123 -3.48 -22.42 -4.48
CA CYS A 123 -2.54 -22.94 -3.46
C CYS A 123 -1.50 -23.92 -4.03
N SER A 124 -1.14 -23.80 -5.30
CA SER A 124 -0.25 -24.76 -5.95
C SER A 124 1.19 -24.64 -5.48
N VAL A 125 1.93 -25.73 -5.59
CA VAL A 125 3.35 -25.83 -5.32
C VAL A 125 4.11 -26.34 -6.54
N GLY A 126 5.40 -26.04 -6.61
CA GLY A 126 6.24 -26.47 -7.70
C GLY A 126 6.21 -25.56 -8.93
N GLY A 127 7.24 -25.61 -9.77
CA GLY A 127 7.51 -24.60 -10.79
C GLY A 127 6.57 -24.59 -11.99
N LYS A 128 5.78 -25.66 -12.18
CA LYS A 128 4.92 -25.76 -13.37
C LYS A 128 3.70 -24.83 -13.33
N ASN A 129 3.07 -24.71 -12.17
CA ASN A 129 1.82 -23.95 -12.01
C ASN A 129 2.00 -22.72 -11.12
N THR A 130 3.14 -22.59 -10.43
CA THR A 130 3.39 -21.52 -9.47
C THR A 130 4.24 -20.43 -10.13
N HIS A 131 3.56 -19.43 -10.65
CA HIS A 131 4.20 -18.32 -11.35
C HIS A 131 4.34 -17.11 -10.43
N GLY A 132 5.58 -16.60 -10.23
CA GLY A 132 5.84 -15.39 -9.48
C GLY A 132 6.08 -15.58 -7.98
N ARG A 133 6.20 -16.80 -7.47
CA ARG A 133 6.36 -17.08 -6.03
C ARG A 133 7.49 -16.27 -5.38
N LEU A 134 8.67 -16.20 -5.99
CA LEU A 134 9.81 -15.48 -5.40
C LEU A 134 9.50 -14.00 -5.14
N LEU A 135 8.80 -13.35 -6.08
CA LEU A 135 8.39 -11.95 -5.91
C LEU A 135 7.38 -11.79 -4.76
N VAL A 136 6.44 -12.73 -4.67
CA VAL A 136 5.39 -12.70 -3.64
C VAL A 136 5.96 -12.96 -2.25
N GLU A 137 6.90 -13.91 -2.12
CA GLU A 137 7.59 -14.18 -0.86
C GLU A 137 8.43 -12.97 -0.42
N GLU A 138 9.18 -12.35 -1.34
CA GLU A 138 9.92 -11.11 -1.07
C GLU A 138 9.00 -9.98 -0.59
N HIS A 139 7.84 -9.81 -1.24
CA HIS A 139 6.85 -8.83 -0.82
C HIS A 139 6.30 -9.12 0.58
N ALA A 140 6.00 -10.39 0.89
CA ALA A 140 5.56 -10.82 2.21
C ALA A 140 6.59 -10.50 3.29
N ASP A 141 7.87 -10.81 3.04
CA ASP A 141 8.97 -10.50 3.96
C ASP A 141 9.07 -8.99 4.21
N LEU A 142 8.96 -8.17 3.16
CA LEU A 142 8.97 -6.71 3.28
C LEU A 142 7.78 -6.19 4.12
N CYS A 143 6.59 -6.74 3.94
CA CYS A 143 5.42 -6.36 4.74
C CYS A 143 5.59 -6.71 6.22
N ILE A 144 6.15 -7.89 6.51
CA ILE A 144 6.46 -8.34 7.87
C ILE A 144 7.54 -7.46 8.51
N ASP A 145 8.61 -7.16 7.78
CA ASP A 145 9.70 -6.30 8.25
C ASP A 145 9.26 -4.85 8.48
N ALA A 146 8.26 -4.37 7.72
CA ALA A 146 7.61 -3.08 7.95
C ALA A 146 6.70 -3.08 9.19
N GLY A 147 6.45 -4.24 9.81
CA GLY A 147 5.62 -4.38 11.00
C GLY A 147 4.11 -4.33 10.74
N LEU A 148 3.68 -4.64 9.51
CA LEU A 148 2.26 -4.72 9.17
C LEU A 148 1.62 -5.97 9.80
N ASN A 149 0.32 -5.90 10.08
CA ASN A 149 -0.48 -7.05 10.53
C ASN A 149 -0.78 -8.00 9.35
N PHE A 150 0.29 -8.55 8.79
CA PHE A 150 0.29 -9.40 7.62
C PHE A 150 0.02 -10.85 8.05
N GLU A 151 -1.01 -11.48 7.48
CA GLU A 151 -1.48 -12.82 7.91
C GLU A 151 -0.96 -13.95 7.02
N GLY A 152 -0.83 -13.70 5.72
CA GLY A 152 -0.36 -14.74 4.82
C GLY A 152 -0.49 -14.40 3.35
N ILE A 153 -0.12 -15.39 2.53
CA ILE A 153 -0.17 -15.35 1.07
C ILE A 153 -0.70 -16.68 0.54
N ASN A 154 -1.36 -16.66 -0.58
CA ASN A 154 -1.64 -17.85 -1.39
C ASN A 154 -1.73 -17.50 -2.87
N GLN A 155 -1.41 -18.47 -3.69
CA GLN A 155 -1.71 -18.38 -5.12
C GLN A 155 -3.21 -18.59 -5.33
N GLU A 156 -3.77 -17.75 -6.19
CA GLU A 156 -5.18 -17.76 -6.53
C GLU A 156 -5.51 -18.63 -7.74
N VAL A 157 -6.78 -18.64 -8.15
CA VAL A 157 -7.34 -19.61 -9.10
C VAL A 157 -6.80 -19.50 -10.52
N ALA A 158 -6.29 -18.33 -10.91
CA ALA A 158 -5.73 -18.11 -12.24
C ALA A 158 -4.19 -18.08 -12.22
N SER A 159 -3.57 -18.36 -13.36
CA SER A 159 -2.12 -18.27 -13.51
C SER A 159 -1.62 -16.85 -13.21
N GLY A 160 -0.59 -16.71 -12.37
CA GLY A 160 -0.03 -15.40 -11.98
C GLY A 160 -0.92 -14.56 -11.09
N GLN A 161 -2.07 -15.07 -10.66
CA GLN A 161 -2.93 -14.45 -9.67
C GLN A 161 -2.50 -14.88 -8.27
N TRP A 162 -2.35 -13.90 -7.39
CA TRP A 162 -1.95 -14.08 -6.01
C TRP A 162 -2.81 -13.25 -5.09
N GLU A 163 -2.81 -13.64 -3.83
CA GLU A 163 -3.51 -12.97 -2.76
C GLU A 163 -2.58 -12.84 -1.56
N TYR A 164 -2.73 -11.75 -0.82
CA TYR A 164 -2.24 -11.67 0.54
C TYR A 164 -3.34 -11.19 1.48
N GLN A 165 -3.25 -11.59 2.74
CA GLN A 165 -4.20 -11.24 3.77
C GLN A 165 -3.56 -10.29 4.78
N LEU A 166 -4.33 -9.27 5.17
CA LEU A 166 -3.97 -8.29 6.18
C LEU A 166 -5.16 -8.08 7.11
N PHE A 167 -4.93 -8.12 8.41
CA PHE A 167 -6.00 -8.12 9.39
C PHE A 167 -5.66 -7.25 10.59
N ALA A 168 -6.31 -6.11 10.73
CA ALA A 168 -6.03 -5.14 11.79
C ALA A 168 -7.28 -4.72 12.54
N LYS A 169 -7.10 -4.35 13.81
CA LYS A 169 -8.16 -3.77 14.63
C LYS A 169 -8.24 -2.26 14.38
N GLY A 170 -9.45 -1.76 14.11
CA GLY A 170 -9.70 -0.36 13.82
C GLY A 170 -9.64 -0.01 12.33
N ALA A 171 -10.62 0.76 11.87
CA ALA A 171 -10.78 1.10 10.45
C ALA A 171 -9.61 1.91 9.90
N LYS A 172 -9.08 2.87 10.67
CA LYS A 172 -7.94 3.70 10.25
C LYS A 172 -6.68 2.87 10.12
N GLN A 173 -6.34 2.05 11.12
CA GLN A 173 -5.16 1.20 11.08
C GLN A 173 -5.23 0.22 9.91
N ALA A 174 -6.33 -0.49 9.77
CA ALA A 174 -6.51 -1.45 8.68
C ALA A 174 -6.42 -0.77 7.30
N GLY A 175 -7.02 0.41 7.15
CA GLY A 175 -6.96 1.21 5.93
C GLY A 175 -5.55 1.73 5.63
N ASP A 176 -4.80 2.17 6.62
CA ASP A 176 -3.42 2.63 6.45
C ASP A 176 -2.51 1.45 6.04
N GLU A 177 -2.62 0.31 6.71
CA GLU A 177 -1.78 -0.86 6.44
C GLU A 177 -2.04 -1.48 5.06
N ILE A 178 -3.30 -1.56 4.60
CA ILE A 178 -3.58 -2.05 3.25
C ILE A 178 -3.00 -1.12 2.17
N TRP A 179 -2.94 0.19 2.42
CA TRP A 179 -2.30 1.12 1.50
C TRP A 179 -0.77 1.06 1.55
N ILE A 180 -0.17 0.84 2.70
CA ILE A 180 1.28 0.67 2.84
C ILE A 180 1.73 -0.64 2.18
N SER A 181 0.98 -1.73 2.33
CA SER A 181 1.31 -3.02 1.72
C SER A 181 1.22 -3.01 0.19
N ARG A 182 0.41 -2.14 -0.40
CA ARG A 182 0.26 -1.95 -1.86
C ARG A 182 1.31 -1.05 -2.47
#